data_165723f3a14af148f7d50c34a660a978
#
_entry.id   165723f3a14af148f7d50c34a660a978
#
_cell.length_a   1.000
_cell.length_b   1.000
_cell.length_c   1.000
_cell.angle_alpha   90.00
_cell.angle_beta   90.00
_cell.angle_gamma   90.00
#
_symmetry.space_group_name_H-M   'P 1'
#
loop_
_entity.id
_entity.type
_entity.pdbx_description
1 polymer ?
#
loop_
_entity_poly.entity_id
_entity_poly.type
_entity_poly.pdbx_seq_one_letter_code
_entity_poly.pdbx_strand_id
1 'polypeptide(L)'
;LARQLDLPLLVSGGSNREYATWIIETEGLPAERVQLDYRARDTLGNFTSLVDEIRSRGVRHVLLVTSEDHLARSMAVGQVVAGSRGIHLTGVPVACAPDCREEGMVKRWGDWLRAVTWVITGRDIRDAAGPDPAWR
;
A
#
# COMPACT_ATOMS: atom_id res chain seq x y z
N LEU A 1 8.46 10.66 10.36
CA LEU A 1 7.07 10.56 10.83
C LEU A 1 6.88 9.42 11.83
N ALA A 2 7.13 8.16 11.44
CA ALA A 2 6.95 7.00 12.33
C ALA A 2 7.74 7.13 13.63
N ARG A 3 9.01 7.56 13.55
CA ARG A 3 9.84 7.82 14.73
C ARG A 3 9.30 8.96 15.59
N GLN A 4 8.87 10.05 14.96
CA GLN A 4 8.35 11.23 15.68
C GLN A 4 7.04 10.93 16.41
N LEU A 5 6.19 10.11 15.82
CA LEU A 5 4.89 9.73 16.37
C LEU A 5 4.95 8.44 17.22
N ASP A 6 6.14 7.83 17.30
CA ASP A 6 6.34 6.55 18.01
C ASP A 6 5.40 5.44 17.52
N LEU A 7 5.23 5.35 16.20
CA LEU A 7 4.35 4.38 15.55
C LEU A 7 5.12 3.23 14.91
N PRO A 8 4.56 2.01 14.87
CA PRO A 8 5.12 0.95 14.06
C PRO A 8 5.04 1.31 12.58
N LEU A 9 6.03 0.84 11.81
CA LEU A 9 6.14 1.08 10.38
C LEU A 9 5.97 -0.22 9.61
N LEU A 10 5.08 -0.20 8.63
CA LEU A 10 4.94 -1.28 7.68
C LEU A 10 5.25 -0.73 6.29
N VAL A 11 6.25 -1.33 5.64
CA VAL A 11 6.67 -0.95 4.29
C VAL A 11 6.21 -2.02 3.32
N SER A 12 5.32 -1.63 2.41
CA SER A 12 4.78 -2.52 1.39
C SER A 12 5.38 -2.20 0.03
N GLY A 13 6.12 -3.14 -0.54
CA GLY A 13 6.84 -2.96 -1.80
C GLY A 13 8.06 -2.04 -1.66
N GLY A 14 8.42 -1.37 -2.75
CA GLY A 14 9.51 -0.40 -2.78
C GLY A 14 10.86 -1.01 -3.15
N SER A 15 11.93 -0.46 -2.57
CA SER A 15 13.31 -0.86 -2.84
C SER A 15 13.65 -2.22 -2.22
N ASN A 16 14.80 -2.78 -2.63
CA ASN A 16 15.25 -4.05 -2.08
C ASN A 16 15.41 -4.01 -0.55
N ARG A 17 15.40 -5.19 0.06
CA ARG A 17 15.43 -5.35 1.53
C ARG A 17 16.66 -4.71 2.16
N GLU A 18 17.82 -4.84 1.54
CA GLU A 18 19.08 -4.32 2.06
C GLU A 18 19.08 -2.80 2.14
N TYR A 19 18.63 -2.14 1.08
CA TYR A 19 18.52 -0.69 1.04
C TYR A 19 17.46 -0.16 2.03
N ALA A 20 16.30 -0.81 2.11
CA ALA A 20 15.27 -0.46 3.07
C ALA A 20 15.77 -0.60 4.52
N THR A 21 16.47 -1.69 4.83
CA THR A 21 17.06 -1.93 6.15
C THR A 21 18.10 -0.85 6.49
N TRP A 22 18.94 -0.49 5.54
CA TRP A 22 19.92 0.58 5.73
C TRP A 22 19.28 1.94 6.04
N ILE A 23 18.22 2.32 5.32
CA ILE A 23 17.48 3.56 5.61
C ILE A 23 16.88 3.52 7.02
N ILE A 24 16.25 2.42 7.39
CA ILE A 24 15.59 2.25 8.69
C ILE A 24 16.59 2.41 9.83
N GLU A 25 17.76 1.77 9.71
CA GLU A 25 18.84 1.89 10.67
C GLU A 25 19.39 3.33 10.75
N THR A 26 19.60 3.97 9.59
CA THR A 26 20.09 5.35 9.50
C THR A 26 19.11 6.33 10.15
N GLU A 27 17.81 6.11 10.01
CA GLU A 27 16.77 6.93 10.64
C GLU A 27 16.53 6.62 12.12
N GLY A 28 17.20 5.63 12.67
CA GLY A 28 17.12 5.27 14.08
C GLY A 28 15.83 4.61 14.49
N LEU A 29 15.17 3.89 13.58
CA LEU A 29 13.99 3.10 13.88
C LEU A 29 14.36 1.73 14.42
N PRO A 30 13.81 1.28 15.57
CA PRO A 30 14.02 -0.07 16.06
C PRO A 30 13.52 -1.12 15.07
N ALA A 31 14.34 -2.14 14.78
CA ALA A 31 14.01 -3.19 13.82
C ALA A 31 12.72 -3.93 14.16
N GLU A 32 12.43 -4.14 15.44
CA GLU A 32 11.23 -4.80 15.93
C GLU A 32 9.93 -4.01 15.68
N ARG A 33 10.04 -2.72 15.35
CA ARG A 33 8.90 -1.86 15.02
C ARG A 33 8.67 -1.70 13.52
N VAL A 34 9.48 -2.35 12.70
CA VAL A 34 9.43 -2.25 11.25
C VAL A 34 9.16 -3.62 10.65
N GLN A 35 8.16 -3.68 9.79
CA GLN A 35 7.84 -4.84 8.98
C GLN A 35 8.01 -4.50 7.50
N LEU A 36 8.79 -5.30 6.78
CA LEU A 36 8.95 -5.20 5.33
C LEU A 36 8.10 -6.27 4.67
N ASP A 37 7.27 -5.89 3.71
CA ASP A 37 6.41 -6.81 2.96
C ASP A 37 6.61 -6.63 1.45
N TYR A 38 6.98 -7.68 0.77
CA TYR A 38 7.26 -7.70 -0.67
C TYR A 38 6.27 -8.58 -1.46
N ARG A 39 5.14 -9.01 -0.86
CA ARG A 39 4.15 -9.87 -1.51
C ARG A 39 3.36 -9.15 -2.61
N ALA A 40 3.18 -7.83 -2.45
CA ALA A 40 2.38 -7.05 -3.37
C ALA A 40 3.09 -6.82 -4.71
N ARG A 41 2.32 -6.89 -5.80
CA ARG A 41 2.80 -6.63 -7.16
C ARG A 41 2.31 -5.30 -7.72
N ASP A 42 1.27 -4.73 -7.10
CA ASP A 42 0.62 -3.48 -7.52
C ASP A 42 -0.06 -2.77 -6.36
N THR A 43 -0.68 -1.64 -6.63
CA THR A 43 -1.35 -0.82 -5.61
C THR A 43 -2.44 -1.59 -4.87
N LEU A 44 -3.27 -2.36 -5.56
CA LEU A 44 -4.31 -3.16 -4.91
C LEU A 44 -3.68 -4.21 -3.99
N GLY A 45 -2.67 -4.93 -4.47
CA GLY A 45 -1.97 -5.94 -3.70
C GLY A 45 -1.32 -5.39 -2.43
N ASN A 46 -0.86 -4.14 -2.42
CA ASN A 46 -0.34 -3.50 -1.22
C ASN A 46 -1.34 -3.43 -0.08
N PHE A 47 -2.62 -3.27 -0.39
CA PHE A 47 -3.68 -3.25 0.62
C PHE A 47 -4.22 -4.64 0.93
N THR A 48 -4.53 -5.43 -0.10
CA THR A 48 -5.18 -6.74 0.07
C THR A 48 -4.31 -7.76 0.80
N SER A 49 -2.99 -7.67 0.62
CA SER A 49 -2.05 -8.57 1.29
C SER A 49 -1.90 -8.30 2.80
N LEU A 50 -2.26 -7.11 3.25
CA LEU A 50 -1.97 -6.64 4.61
C LEU A 50 -3.20 -6.31 5.44
N VAL A 51 -4.34 -6.04 4.82
CA VAL A 51 -5.51 -5.49 5.51
C VAL A 51 -6.03 -6.39 6.63
N ASP A 52 -6.07 -7.69 6.41
CA ASP A 52 -6.57 -8.62 7.42
C ASP A 52 -5.58 -8.78 8.58
N GLU A 53 -4.28 -8.75 8.31
CA GLU A 53 -3.25 -8.74 9.35
C GLU A 53 -3.32 -7.47 10.20
N ILE A 54 -3.43 -6.31 9.58
CA ILE A 54 -3.57 -5.02 10.27
C ILE A 54 -4.82 -5.03 11.17
N ARG A 55 -5.94 -5.52 10.64
CA ARG A 55 -7.18 -5.66 11.40
C ARG A 55 -7.02 -6.61 12.58
N SER A 56 -6.38 -7.76 12.40
CA SER A 56 -6.19 -8.76 13.45
C SER A 56 -5.34 -8.24 14.61
N ARG A 57 -4.49 -7.26 14.38
CA ARG A 57 -3.71 -6.55 15.40
C ARG A 57 -4.51 -5.47 16.14
N GLY A 58 -5.79 -5.29 15.85
CA GLY A 58 -6.64 -4.28 16.45
C GLY A 58 -6.41 -2.85 15.95
N VAL A 59 -5.67 -2.68 14.88
CA VAL A 59 -5.43 -1.36 14.27
C VAL A 59 -6.69 -0.90 13.55
N ARG A 60 -7.13 0.31 13.84
CA ARG A 60 -8.32 0.92 13.22
C ARG A 60 -8.04 2.18 12.43
N HIS A 61 -6.83 2.72 12.55
CA HIS A 61 -6.41 3.90 11.82
C HIS A 61 -5.00 3.70 11.29
N VAL A 62 -4.82 3.94 10.00
CA VAL A 62 -3.53 3.81 9.30
C VAL A 62 -3.18 5.14 8.64
N LEU A 63 -1.95 5.58 8.82
CA LEU A 63 -1.37 6.67 8.06
C LEU A 63 -0.71 6.08 6.80
N LEU A 64 -1.28 6.39 5.65
CA LEU A 64 -0.73 5.97 4.36
C LEU A 64 0.24 7.01 3.83
N VAL A 65 1.51 6.67 3.85
CA VAL A 65 2.58 7.53 3.33
C VAL A 65 2.97 7.07 1.94
N THR A 66 2.83 7.94 0.96
CA THR A 66 3.24 7.68 -0.43
C THR A 66 3.54 9.01 -1.13
N SER A 67 4.16 8.94 -2.31
CA SER A 67 4.42 10.14 -3.11
C SER A 67 3.12 10.82 -3.54
N GLU A 68 3.16 12.14 -3.66
CA GLU A 68 1.97 12.95 -3.96
C GLU A 68 1.32 12.60 -5.30
N ASP A 69 2.10 12.15 -6.29
CA ASP A 69 1.61 11.70 -7.59
C ASP A 69 0.86 10.35 -7.53
N HIS A 70 1.14 9.52 -6.52
CA HIS A 70 0.47 8.23 -6.31
C HIS A 70 -0.64 8.28 -5.26
N LEU A 71 -0.73 9.37 -4.49
CA LEU A 71 -1.61 9.44 -3.33
C LEU A 71 -3.09 9.25 -3.69
N ALA A 72 -3.56 9.94 -4.72
CA ALA A 72 -4.98 9.88 -5.10
C ALA A 72 -5.42 8.46 -5.48
N ARG A 73 -4.60 7.75 -6.25
CA ARG A 73 -4.86 6.36 -6.64
C ARG A 73 -4.78 5.42 -5.44
N SER A 74 -3.76 5.56 -4.63
CA SER A 74 -3.59 4.73 -3.42
C SER A 74 -4.74 4.93 -2.44
N MET A 75 -5.20 6.18 -2.26
CA MET A 75 -6.35 6.46 -1.39
C MET A 75 -7.65 5.89 -1.96
N ALA A 76 -7.89 5.99 -3.28
CA ALA A 76 -9.09 5.44 -3.91
C ALA A 76 -9.20 3.92 -3.68
N VAL A 77 -8.11 3.20 -3.86
CA VAL A 77 -8.05 1.75 -3.64
C VAL A 77 -8.06 1.43 -2.14
N GLY A 78 -7.23 2.10 -1.38
CA GLY A 78 -7.05 1.83 0.05
C GLY A 78 -8.30 2.09 0.88
N GLN A 79 -9.06 3.14 0.58
CA GLN A 79 -10.33 3.43 1.28
C GLN A 79 -11.37 2.33 1.06
N VAL A 80 -11.43 1.74 -0.13
CA VAL A 80 -12.33 0.60 -0.39
C VAL A 80 -11.90 -0.62 0.41
N VAL A 81 -10.64 -1.02 0.30
CA VAL A 81 -10.12 -2.23 0.95
C VAL A 81 -10.08 -2.08 2.46
N ALA A 82 -9.45 -1.04 2.98
CA ALA A 82 -9.34 -0.79 4.42
C ALA A 82 -10.70 -0.48 5.04
N GLY A 83 -11.53 0.32 4.37
CA GLY A 83 -12.87 0.66 4.83
C GLY A 83 -13.77 -0.56 4.96
N SER A 84 -13.64 -1.55 4.08
CA SER A 84 -14.39 -2.83 4.17
C SER A 84 -14.06 -3.62 5.43
N ARG A 85 -12.93 -3.34 6.07
CA ARG A 85 -12.48 -3.97 7.32
C ARG A 85 -12.59 -3.04 8.54
N GLY A 86 -13.25 -1.89 8.39
CA GLY A 86 -13.41 -0.93 9.47
C GLY A 86 -12.13 -0.15 9.83
N ILE A 87 -11.18 -0.08 8.91
CA ILE A 87 -9.93 0.65 9.08
C ILE A 87 -10.04 2.01 8.40
N HIS A 88 -9.81 3.08 9.16
CA HIS A 88 -9.74 4.44 8.64
C HIS A 88 -8.35 4.73 8.08
N LEU A 89 -8.28 5.32 6.89
CA LEU A 89 -7.04 5.63 6.20
C LEU A 89 -6.87 7.14 6.05
N THR A 90 -5.75 7.65 6.51
CA THR A 90 -5.36 9.05 6.31
C THR A 90 -4.14 9.12 5.40
N GLY A 91 -4.25 9.84 4.29
CA GLY A 91 -3.15 10.02 3.34
C GLY A 91 -2.15 11.06 3.82
N VAL A 92 -0.87 10.73 3.71
CA VAL A 92 0.26 11.63 4.00
C VAL A 92 1.14 11.71 2.76
N PRO A 93 1.08 12.80 1.99
CA PRO A 93 1.87 12.93 0.78
C PRO A 93 3.35 13.18 1.07
N VAL A 94 4.22 12.59 0.25
CA VAL A 94 5.63 12.92 0.18
C VAL A 94 5.89 13.63 -1.15
N ALA A 95 6.55 14.76 -1.12
CA ALA A 95 6.84 15.54 -2.32
C ALA A 95 7.65 14.71 -3.34
N CYS A 96 7.23 14.74 -4.58
CA CYS A 96 7.86 14.00 -5.67
C CYS A 96 8.54 14.91 -6.71
N ALA A 97 8.34 16.24 -6.66
CA ALA A 97 8.96 17.15 -7.62
C ALA A 97 10.50 17.10 -7.57
N PRO A 98 11.23 17.09 -8.73
CA PRO A 98 10.70 17.21 -10.10
C PRO A 98 10.22 15.90 -10.76
N ASP A 99 10.28 14.77 -10.07
CA ASP A 99 10.09 13.43 -10.65
C ASP A 99 8.63 12.94 -10.60
N CYS A 100 7.67 13.83 -10.40
CA CYS A 100 6.25 13.48 -10.39
C CYS A 100 5.79 12.88 -11.72
N ARG A 101 5.01 11.80 -11.64
CA ARG A 101 4.35 11.18 -12.78
C ARG A 101 2.85 11.37 -12.67
N GLU A 102 2.23 11.93 -13.70
CA GLU A 102 0.77 11.99 -13.77
C GLU A 102 0.19 10.60 -14.02
N GLU A 103 -0.64 10.13 -13.12
CA GLU A 103 -1.38 8.89 -13.29
C GLU A 103 -2.73 9.16 -13.97
N GLY A 104 -3.00 8.44 -15.06
CA GLY A 104 -4.23 8.59 -15.82
C GLY A 104 -5.48 8.21 -15.02
N MET A 105 -6.60 8.91 -15.25
CA MET A 105 -7.89 8.61 -14.62
C MET A 105 -8.37 7.19 -14.92
N VAL A 106 -8.12 6.67 -16.11
CA VAL A 106 -8.51 5.31 -16.53
C VAL A 106 -7.87 4.25 -15.62
N LYS A 107 -6.60 4.42 -15.28
CA LYS A 107 -5.88 3.52 -14.39
C LYS A 107 -6.44 3.57 -12.96
N ARG A 108 -6.79 4.77 -12.49
CA ARG A 108 -7.43 4.97 -11.19
C ARG A 108 -8.79 4.27 -11.10
N TRP A 109 -9.64 4.42 -12.11
CA TRP A 109 -10.93 3.75 -12.19
C TRP A 109 -10.81 2.23 -12.28
N GLY A 110 -9.87 1.73 -13.09
CA GLY A 110 -9.61 0.30 -13.20
C GLY A 110 -9.21 -0.32 -11.86
N ASP A 111 -8.31 0.30 -11.14
CA ASP A 111 -7.87 -0.16 -9.82
C ASP A 111 -9.00 -0.07 -8.77
N TRP A 112 -9.82 0.97 -8.82
CA TRP A 112 -10.98 1.11 -7.94
C TRP A 112 -11.99 -0.01 -8.17
N LEU A 113 -12.33 -0.32 -9.42
CA LEU A 113 -13.21 -1.43 -9.77
C LEU A 113 -12.64 -2.78 -9.29
N ARG A 114 -11.35 -2.99 -9.44
CA ARG A 114 -10.68 -4.18 -8.91
C ARG A 114 -10.80 -4.27 -7.39
N ALA A 115 -10.62 -3.16 -6.69
CA ALA A 115 -10.77 -3.10 -5.24
C ALA A 115 -12.19 -3.45 -4.78
N VAL A 116 -13.20 -2.88 -5.44
CA VAL A 116 -14.62 -3.20 -5.16
C VAL A 116 -14.91 -4.69 -5.40
N THR A 117 -14.45 -5.22 -6.53
CA THR A 117 -14.63 -6.64 -6.85
C THR A 117 -13.96 -7.54 -5.81
N TRP A 118 -12.76 -7.19 -5.39
CA TRP A 118 -12.06 -7.94 -4.35
C TRP A 118 -12.83 -7.94 -3.01
N VAL A 119 -13.40 -6.80 -2.61
CA VAL A 119 -14.20 -6.70 -1.39
C VAL A 119 -15.42 -7.62 -1.43
N ILE A 120 -16.07 -7.72 -2.59
CA ILE A 120 -17.28 -8.53 -2.78
C ILE A 120 -16.96 -10.02 -2.90
N THR A 121 -15.91 -10.37 -3.65
CA THR A 121 -15.60 -11.75 -4.07
C THR A 121 -14.43 -12.38 -3.33
N GLY A 122 -13.56 -11.59 -2.71
CA GLY A 122 -12.29 -12.03 -2.16
C GLY A 122 -11.23 -12.35 -3.20
N ARG A 123 -11.46 -12.04 -4.48
CA ARG A 123 -10.55 -12.33 -5.60
C ARG A 123 -10.26 -11.10 -6.42
N ASP A 124 -9.01 -10.96 -6.86
CA ASP A 124 -8.64 -9.96 -7.86
C ASP A 124 -9.07 -10.44 -9.25
N ILE A 125 -9.63 -9.55 -10.05
CA ILE A 125 -10.05 -9.83 -11.43
C ILE A 125 -8.85 -10.28 -12.28
N ARG A 126 -7.65 -9.77 -12.00
CA ARG A 126 -6.43 -10.18 -12.71
C ARG A 126 -6.09 -11.64 -12.49
N ASP A 127 -6.35 -12.17 -11.31
CA ASP A 127 -6.11 -13.59 -11.00
C ASP A 127 -7.06 -14.51 -11.80
N ALA A 128 -8.27 -14.01 -12.10
CA ALA A 128 -9.25 -14.72 -12.91
C ALA A 128 -8.89 -14.75 -14.41
N ALA A 129 -8.10 -13.77 -14.88
CA ALA A 129 -7.65 -13.68 -16.27
C ALA A 129 -6.45 -14.61 -16.60
N GLY A 130 -5.93 -15.33 -15.61
CA GLY A 130 -4.77 -16.20 -15.76
C GLY A 130 -3.43 -15.44 -15.69
N PRO A 131 -2.32 -16.15 -15.69
CA PRO A 131 -1.00 -15.52 -15.66
C PRO A 131 -0.78 -14.68 -16.91
N ASP A 132 -0.27 -13.48 -16.71
CA ASP A 132 0.08 -12.56 -17.80
C ASP A 132 1.03 -13.26 -18.77
N PRO A 133 0.71 -13.33 -20.08
CA PRO A 133 1.56 -13.97 -21.07
C PRO A 133 2.99 -13.40 -21.15
N ALA A 134 3.25 -12.23 -20.56
CA ALA A 134 4.59 -11.64 -20.46
C ALA A 134 5.57 -12.46 -19.59
N TRP A 135 5.09 -13.44 -18.84
CA TRP A 135 5.89 -14.33 -17.99
C TRP A 135 6.30 -15.65 -18.67
N ARG A 136 5.98 -15.82 -19.93
CA ARG A 136 6.29 -17.05 -20.68
C ARG A 136 7.54 -16.88 -21.56
#